data_c0c70eaa3c061dc4de9a2bd4ae3328d7
#
_entry.id   c0c70eaa3c061dc4de9a2bd4ae3328d7
#
_cell.length_a   1.000
_cell.length_b   1.000
_cell.length_c   1.000
_cell.angle_alpha   90.00
_cell.angle_beta   90.00
_cell.angle_gamma   90.00
#
_symmetry.space_group_name_H-M   'P 1'
#
loop_
_entity.id
_entity.type
_entity.pdbx_description
1 polymer ?
#
loop_
_entity_poly.entity_id
_entity_poly.type
_entity_poly.pdbx_seq_one_letter_code
_entity_poly.pdbx_strand_id
1 'polypeptide(L)'
;LSKIFKKAALEDCIIFLDEFDSLGKVRDYSQDHGEMKRVVNTILQLFDYLPQNSIVIAATNQKDMLDDALMRRFDNIIEFKLPNEKEIQELVALTLKNGMFSFDKKIIANKIIKDSTGLSYYSIQKTLITAIKRSLFAATEPEKKLSSKIDTRIWKQLVDAEKQSLNK
;
A
#
# COMPACT_ATOMS: atom_id res chain seq x y z
N LEU A 1 -1.58 16.29 17.39
CA LEU A 1 -1.06 17.05 16.24
C LEU A 1 -0.30 18.29 16.70
N SER A 2 -0.90 19.25 17.41
CA SER A 2 -0.28 20.55 17.77
C SER A 2 1.08 20.42 18.48
N LYS A 3 1.29 19.42 19.36
CA LYS A 3 2.57 19.20 20.02
C LYS A 3 3.68 18.76 19.06
N ILE A 4 3.34 17.93 18.06
CA ILE A 4 4.29 17.45 17.05
C ILE A 4 4.72 18.62 16.17
N PHE A 5 3.77 19.40 15.66
CA PHE A 5 4.07 20.56 14.83
C PHE A 5 4.83 21.67 15.55
N LYS A 6 4.53 21.91 16.85
CA LYS A 6 5.32 22.84 17.65
C LYS A 6 6.79 22.43 17.79
N LYS A 7 7.06 21.13 17.91
CA LYS A 7 8.42 20.62 17.91
C LYS A 7 9.06 20.73 16.53
N ALA A 8 8.32 20.37 15.49
CA ALA A 8 8.74 20.43 14.10
C ALA A 8 9.05 21.87 13.62
N ALA A 9 8.43 22.88 14.22
CA ALA A 9 8.70 24.30 13.92
C ALA A 9 10.07 24.78 14.39
N LEU A 10 10.79 23.99 15.21
CA LEU A 10 12.09 24.37 15.77
C LEU A 10 13.29 23.87 14.95
N GLU A 11 13.08 22.94 14.04
CA GLU A 11 14.14 22.30 13.26
C GLU A 11 13.60 21.76 11.95
N ASP A 12 14.44 21.64 10.91
CA ASP A 12 14.08 21.01 9.65
C ASP A 12 13.71 19.55 9.88
N CYS A 13 12.57 19.11 9.37
CA CYS A 13 12.05 17.77 9.65
C CYS A 13 11.22 17.21 8.48
N ILE A 14 11.00 15.91 8.53
CA ILE A 14 10.00 15.23 7.68
C ILE A 14 8.86 14.80 8.59
N ILE A 15 7.64 15.24 8.26
CA ILE A 15 6.41 14.85 8.94
C ILE A 15 5.67 13.88 8.04
N PHE A 16 5.43 12.66 8.52
CA PHE A 16 4.60 11.68 7.83
C PHE A 16 3.24 11.55 8.52
N LEU A 17 2.17 11.80 7.77
CA LEU A 17 0.78 11.70 8.22
C LEU A 17 0.12 10.54 7.51
N ASP A 18 0.01 9.40 8.17
CA ASP A 18 -0.68 8.23 7.65
C ASP A 18 -2.19 8.30 7.94
N GLU A 19 -3.01 7.65 7.10
CA GLU A 19 -4.47 7.68 7.18
C GLU A 19 -5.01 9.12 7.28
N PHE A 20 -4.50 10.02 6.43
CA PHE A 20 -4.83 11.44 6.49
C PHE A 20 -6.33 11.72 6.31
N ASP A 21 -7.05 10.81 5.65
CA ASP A 21 -8.50 10.83 5.55
C ASP A 21 -9.23 10.66 6.90
N SER A 22 -8.57 10.07 7.92
CA SER A 22 -9.15 9.94 9.26
C SER A 22 -9.44 11.31 9.88
N LEU A 23 -8.70 12.34 9.50
CA LEU A 23 -8.95 13.72 9.86
C LEU A 23 -10.18 14.30 9.13
N GLY A 24 -10.63 13.64 8.05
CA GLY A 24 -11.81 14.00 7.25
C GLY A 24 -13.08 13.21 7.55
N LYS A 25 -13.00 12.08 8.22
CA LYS A 25 -14.12 11.13 8.42
C LYS A 25 -15.26 11.57 9.34
N VAL A 26 -15.21 12.75 9.90
CA VAL A 26 -16.32 13.31 10.73
C VAL A 26 -17.55 13.71 9.90
N ARG A 27 -17.60 13.37 8.59
CA ARG A 27 -18.68 13.77 7.66
C ARG A 27 -20.05 13.14 7.92
N ASP A 28 -20.17 12.07 8.71
CA ASP A 28 -21.42 11.31 8.82
C ASP A 28 -22.36 11.76 9.97
N TYR A 29 -21.97 12.72 10.79
CA TYR A 29 -22.85 13.27 11.81
C TYR A 29 -23.30 14.67 11.41
N SER A 30 -24.56 14.78 11.04
CA SER A 30 -25.24 15.94 10.46
C SER A 30 -25.32 17.22 11.33
N GLN A 31 -24.53 17.34 12.38
CA GLN A 31 -24.54 18.50 13.28
C GLN A 31 -23.20 19.23 13.47
N ASP A 32 -22.08 18.76 12.85
CA ASP A 32 -20.75 19.27 13.23
C ASP A 32 -19.85 19.79 12.10
N HIS A 33 -20.45 20.45 11.10
CA HIS A 33 -19.69 21.13 10.05
C HIS A 33 -18.72 22.21 10.59
N GLY A 34 -18.97 22.71 11.81
CA GLY A 34 -18.12 23.73 12.43
C GLY A 34 -16.82 23.18 13.01
N GLU A 35 -16.85 22.01 13.64
CA GLU A 35 -15.65 21.41 14.24
C GLU A 35 -14.68 20.91 13.19
N MET A 36 -15.19 20.33 12.11
CA MET A 36 -14.39 19.87 10.98
C MET A 36 -13.60 21.01 10.32
N LYS A 37 -14.29 22.12 10.00
CA LYS A 37 -13.63 23.30 9.46
C LYS A 37 -12.54 23.82 10.40
N ARG A 38 -12.76 23.73 11.72
CA ARG A 38 -11.74 24.13 12.72
C ARG A 38 -10.52 23.22 12.68
N VAL A 39 -10.72 21.89 12.55
CA VAL A 39 -9.60 20.93 12.45
C VAL A 39 -8.80 21.18 11.18
N VAL A 40 -9.47 21.29 10.02
CA VAL A 40 -8.83 21.61 8.74
C VAL A 40 -8.06 22.93 8.84
N ASN A 41 -8.68 24.01 9.33
CA ASN A 41 -8.01 25.28 9.48
C ASN A 41 -6.81 25.21 10.46
N THR A 42 -6.92 24.43 11.52
CA THR A 42 -5.81 24.22 12.45
C THR A 42 -4.63 23.53 11.75
N ILE A 43 -4.89 22.51 10.93
CA ILE A 43 -3.85 21.81 10.16
C ILE A 43 -3.20 22.77 9.16
N LEU A 44 -3.99 23.54 8.43
CA LEU A 44 -3.49 24.54 7.47
C LEU A 44 -2.57 25.56 8.16
N GLN A 45 -2.99 26.08 9.32
CA GLN A 45 -2.14 26.97 10.13
C GLN A 45 -0.85 26.29 10.58
N LEU A 46 -0.92 25.01 10.99
CA LEU A 46 0.27 24.27 11.42
C LEU A 46 1.27 24.08 10.28
N PHE A 47 0.82 23.90 9.05
CA PHE A 47 1.71 23.82 7.86
C PHE A 47 2.44 25.15 7.62
N ASP A 48 1.76 26.28 7.83
CA ASP A 48 2.35 27.63 7.62
C ASP A 48 3.48 27.96 8.64
N TYR A 49 3.55 27.24 9.76
CA TYR A 49 4.60 27.43 10.80
C TYR A 49 5.82 26.53 10.61
N LEU A 50 5.83 25.64 9.63
CA LEU A 50 6.98 24.77 9.41
C LEU A 50 8.15 25.51 8.77
N PRO A 51 9.41 25.17 9.11
CA PRO A 51 10.58 25.67 8.41
C PRO A 51 10.53 25.35 6.92
N GLN A 52 11.09 26.22 6.08
CA GLN A 52 11.05 26.08 4.61
C GLN A 52 11.68 24.78 4.09
N ASN A 53 12.62 24.20 4.82
CA ASN A 53 13.26 22.93 4.46
C ASN A 53 12.53 21.69 5.01
N SER A 54 11.42 21.87 5.73
CA SER A 54 10.61 20.77 6.22
C SER A 54 9.73 20.20 5.13
N ILE A 55 9.50 18.87 5.18
CA ILE A 55 8.66 18.15 4.22
C ILE A 55 7.47 17.54 4.95
N VAL A 56 6.27 17.74 4.42
CA VAL A 56 5.07 17.06 4.89
C VAL A 56 4.65 16.02 3.85
N ILE A 57 4.53 14.78 4.27
CA ILE A 57 4.05 13.66 3.45
C ILE A 57 2.75 13.16 4.08
N ALA A 58 1.64 13.25 3.35
CA ALA A 58 0.37 12.69 3.78
C ALA A 58 -0.02 11.50 2.89
N ALA A 59 -0.46 10.42 3.51
CA ALA A 59 -0.96 9.22 2.82
C ALA A 59 -2.45 9.03 3.12
N THR A 60 -3.23 8.69 2.10
CA THR A 60 -4.66 8.41 2.21
C THR A 60 -5.12 7.39 1.19
N ASN A 61 -6.09 6.58 1.57
CA ASN A 61 -6.82 5.68 0.67
C ASN A 61 -8.13 6.31 0.15
N GLN A 62 -8.51 7.50 0.64
CA GLN A 62 -9.80 8.15 0.37
C GLN A 62 -9.59 9.62 0.01
N LYS A 63 -8.96 9.84 -1.15
CA LYS A 63 -8.68 11.19 -1.66
C LYS A 63 -9.94 12.06 -1.74
N ASP A 64 -11.06 11.48 -2.16
CA ASP A 64 -12.33 12.20 -2.36
C ASP A 64 -12.97 12.68 -1.05
N MET A 65 -12.46 12.23 0.10
CA MET A 65 -12.89 12.70 1.42
C MET A 65 -12.09 13.89 1.94
N LEU A 66 -11.00 14.23 1.28
CA LEU A 66 -10.16 15.35 1.70
C LEU A 66 -10.77 16.69 1.22
N ASP A 67 -10.68 17.69 2.08
CA ASP A 67 -11.08 19.06 1.75
C ASP A 67 -10.15 19.65 0.68
N ASP A 68 -10.75 20.36 -0.29
CA ASP A 68 -10.01 21.01 -1.39
C ASP A 68 -8.97 22.04 -0.89
N ALA A 69 -9.22 22.69 0.25
CA ALA A 69 -8.27 23.63 0.83
C ALA A 69 -7.00 22.92 1.34
N LEU A 70 -7.15 21.68 1.89
CA LEU A 70 -6.02 20.84 2.26
C LEU A 70 -5.25 20.38 1.03
N MET A 71 -5.98 19.92 -0.01
CA MET A 71 -5.34 19.44 -1.24
C MET A 71 -4.48 20.50 -1.94
N ARG A 72 -4.93 21.76 -1.92
CA ARG A 72 -4.20 22.91 -2.51
C ARG A 72 -2.91 23.28 -1.77
N ARG A 73 -2.68 22.75 -0.56
CA ARG A 73 -1.46 23.00 0.22
C ARG A 73 -0.34 22.00 -0.08
N PHE A 74 -0.65 20.93 -0.81
CA PHE A 74 0.37 19.99 -1.25
C PHE A 74 0.85 20.36 -2.65
N ASP A 75 2.17 20.55 -2.79
CA ASP A 75 2.82 20.89 -4.06
C ASP A 75 2.75 19.74 -5.07
N ASN A 76 2.76 18.49 -4.55
CA ASN A 76 2.77 17.29 -5.37
C ASN A 76 1.75 16.27 -4.86
N ILE A 77 0.97 15.71 -5.78
CA ILE A 77 0.05 14.62 -5.53
C ILE A 77 0.54 13.40 -6.30
N ILE A 78 0.88 12.34 -5.56
CA ILE A 78 1.34 11.08 -6.13
C ILE A 78 0.23 10.05 -5.99
N GLU A 79 -0.24 9.53 -7.11
CA GLU A 79 -1.24 8.48 -7.13
C GLU A 79 -0.59 7.12 -7.38
N PHE A 80 -0.75 6.17 -6.45
CA PHE A 80 -0.33 4.79 -6.61
C PHE A 80 -1.42 3.99 -7.30
N LYS A 81 -1.24 3.74 -8.60
CA LYS A 81 -2.17 2.95 -9.42
C LYS A 81 -1.96 1.45 -9.21
N LEU A 82 -2.96 0.66 -9.61
CA LEU A 82 -2.80 -0.79 -9.68
C LEU A 82 -1.74 -1.15 -10.72
N PRO A 83 -0.92 -2.21 -10.48
CA PRO A 83 0.15 -2.59 -11.37
C PRO A 83 -0.37 -3.12 -12.71
N ASN A 84 0.33 -2.79 -13.78
CA ASN A 84 0.19 -3.44 -15.07
C ASN A 84 0.94 -4.79 -15.10
N GLU A 85 0.76 -5.58 -16.17
CA GLU A 85 1.36 -6.91 -16.30
C GLU A 85 2.90 -6.89 -16.16
N LYS A 86 3.58 -5.87 -16.71
CA LYS A 86 5.03 -5.73 -16.65
C LYS A 86 5.49 -5.45 -15.21
N GLU A 87 4.81 -4.56 -14.51
CA GLU A 87 5.10 -4.24 -13.11
C GLU A 87 4.84 -5.44 -12.19
N ILE A 88 3.83 -6.27 -12.50
CA ILE A 88 3.59 -7.54 -11.78
C ILE A 88 4.76 -8.51 -12.02
N GLN A 89 5.26 -8.62 -13.24
CA GLN A 89 6.45 -9.44 -13.55
C GLN A 89 7.67 -8.97 -12.77
N GLU A 90 7.90 -7.67 -12.70
CA GLU A 90 9.02 -7.08 -11.96
C GLU A 90 8.87 -7.32 -10.45
N LEU A 91 7.66 -7.16 -9.89
CA LEU A 91 7.37 -7.45 -8.48
C LEU A 91 7.64 -8.91 -8.14
N VAL A 92 7.19 -9.84 -8.98
CA VAL A 92 7.44 -11.27 -8.82
C VAL A 92 8.94 -11.56 -8.88
N ALA A 93 9.66 -11.00 -9.86
CA ALA A 93 11.09 -11.15 -10.00
C ALA A 93 11.86 -10.61 -8.78
N LEU A 94 11.47 -9.45 -8.26
CA LEU A 94 12.04 -8.85 -7.05
C LEU A 94 11.80 -9.73 -5.81
N THR A 95 10.58 -10.26 -5.68
CA THR A 95 10.23 -11.15 -4.56
C THR A 95 11.04 -12.45 -4.56
N LEU A 96 11.40 -12.94 -5.75
CA LEU A 96 12.18 -14.18 -5.94
C LEU A 96 13.68 -13.93 -6.14
N LYS A 97 14.17 -12.69 -6.01
CA LYS A 97 15.54 -12.28 -6.34
C LYS A 97 16.64 -13.07 -5.62
N ASN A 98 16.35 -13.59 -4.43
CA ASN A 98 17.32 -14.37 -3.65
C ASN A 98 17.64 -15.75 -4.25
N GLY A 99 16.99 -16.14 -5.36
CA GLY A 99 17.28 -17.39 -6.08
C GLY A 99 16.90 -18.69 -5.36
N MET A 100 16.41 -18.60 -4.10
CA MET A 100 16.03 -19.77 -3.31
C MET A 100 14.76 -20.46 -3.79
N PHE A 101 13.90 -19.71 -4.50
CA PHE A 101 12.61 -20.20 -4.96
C PHE A 101 12.46 -20.04 -6.45
N SER A 102 11.81 -21.01 -7.08
CA SER A 102 11.41 -20.95 -8.48
C SER A 102 10.08 -21.65 -8.67
N PHE A 103 9.35 -21.31 -9.73
CA PHE A 103 8.08 -21.99 -10.01
C PHE A 103 8.30 -23.42 -10.54
N ASP A 104 7.39 -24.32 -10.17
CA ASP A 104 7.35 -25.69 -10.71
C ASP A 104 7.05 -25.68 -12.22
N LYS A 105 6.14 -24.79 -12.66
CA LYS A 105 5.72 -24.63 -14.06
C LYS A 105 5.77 -23.16 -14.49
N LYS A 106 6.86 -22.75 -15.11
CA LYS A 106 7.10 -21.36 -15.52
C LYS A 106 6.01 -20.81 -16.46
N ILE A 107 5.49 -21.61 -17.38
CA ILE A 107 4.43 -21.20 -18.32
C ILE A 107 3.14 -20.87 -17.56
N ILE A 108 2.78 -21.67 -16.55
CA ILE A 108 1.60 -21.43 -15.72
C ILE A 108 1.81 -20.19 -14.84
N ALA A 109 3.01 -19.99 -14.29
CA ALA A 109 3.34 -18.79 -13.52
C ALA A 109 3.14 -17.51 -14.36
N ASN A 110 3.58 -17.48 -15.62
CA ASN A 110 3.37 -16.36 -16.51
C ASN A 110 1.86 -16.08 -16.76
N LYS A 111 1.04 -17.13 -16.87
CA LYS A 111 -0.41 -16.99 -16.98
C LYS A 111 -1.02 -16.40 -15.70
N ILE A 112 -0.57 -16.85 -14.53
CA ILE A 112 -1.04 -16.32 -13.23
C ILE A 112 -0.67 -14.84 -13.09
N ILE A 113 0.53 -14.43 -13.52
CA ILE A 113 0.94 -13.03 -13.56
C ILE A 113 -0.07 -12.20 -14.36
N LYS A 114 -0.41 -12.65 -15.55
CA LYS A 114 -1.40 -12.01 -16.42
C LYS A 114 -2.79 -11.95 -15.77
N ASP A 115 -3.21 -13.06 -15.18
CA ASP A 115 -4.48 -13.18 -14.47
C ASP A 115 -4.50 -12.31 -13.18
N SER A 116 -3.34 -11.87 -12.65
CA SER A 116 -3.24 -11.03 -11.45
C SER A 116 -3.49 -9.55 -11.71
N THR A 117 -3.68 -9.11 -12.96
CA THR A 117 -4.07 -7.73 -13.26
C THR A 117 -5.37 -7.36 -12.56
N GLY A 118 -5.44 -6.15 -12.02
CA GLY A 118 -6.55 -5.68 -11.20
C GLY A 118 -6.38 -5.92 -9.69
N LEU A 119 -5.32 -6.65 -9.26
CA LEU A 119 -4.94 -6.75 -7.86
C LEU A 119 -3.92 -5.67 -7.49
N SER A 120 -3.91 -5.26 -6.21
CA SER A 120 -2.88 -4.36 -5.68
C SER A 120 -1.52 -5.05 -5.59
N TYR A 121 -0.43 -4.26 -5.56
CA TYR A 121 0.92 -4.76 -5.28
C TYR A 121 0.98 -5.61 -4.01
N TYR A 122 0.30 -5.16 -2.96
CA TYR A 122 0.21 -5.89 -1.68
C TYR A 122 -0.47 -7.24 -1.85
N SER A 123 -1.62 -7.31 -2.52
CA SER A 123 -2.37 -8.55 -2.72
C SER A 123 -1.55 -9.58 -3.55
N ILE A 124 -0.85 -9.11 -4.59
CA ILE A 124 0.00 -9.96 -5.42
C ILE A 124 1.17 -10.51 -4.58
N GLN A 125 1.87 -9.66 -3.85
CA GLN A 125 2.99 -10.07 -3.00
C GLN A 125 2.53 -11.01 -1.88
N LYS A 126 1.43 -10.71 -1.22
CA LYS A 126 0.82 -11.55 -0.17
C LYS A 126 0.48 -12.95 -0.68
N THR A 127 -0.17 -13.05 -1.86
CA THR A 127 -0.53 -14.35 -2.44
C THR A 127 0.71 -15.16 -2.82
N LEU A 128 1.73 -14.51 -3.40
CA LEU A 128 3.00 -15.16 -3.77
C LEU A 128 3.76 -15.67 -2.54
N ILE A 129 3.93 -14.83 -1.52
CA ILE A 129 4.60 -15.22 -0.26
C ILE A 129 3.84 -16.35 0.43
N THR A 130 2.50 -16.31 0.40
CA THR A 130 1.68 -17.38 0.96
C THR A 130 1.85 -18.68 0.18
N ALA A 131 1.93 -18.63 -1.16
CA ALA A 131 2.21 -19.79 -1.99
C ALA A 131 3.59 -20.39 -1.68
N ILE A 132 4.62 -19.55 -1.52
CA ILE A 132 5.97 -19.98 -1.10
C ILE A 132 5.88 -20.72 0.24
N LYS A 133 5.27 -20.12 1.25
CA LYS A 133 5.13 -20.72 2.59
C LYS A 133 4.42 -22.07 2.51
N ARG A 134 3.29 -22.17 1.81
CA ARG A 134 2.54 -23.42 1.67
C ARG A 134 3.33 -24.48 0.92
N SER A 135 4.07 -24.13 -0.12
CA SER A 135 4.93 -25.05 -0.86
C SER A 135 6.06 -25.60 0.01
N LEU A 136 6.65 -24.74 0.86
CA LEU A 136 7.67 -25.14 1.85
C LEU A 136 7.12 -26.14 2.88
N PHE A 137 5.93 -25.89 3.41
CA PHE A 137 5.30 -26.81 4.38
C PHE A 137 4.90 -28.16 3.78
N ALA A 138 4.58 -28.18 2.49
CA ALA A 138 4.27 -29.41 1.78
C ALA A 138 5.51 -30.24 1.42
N ALA A 139 6.72 -29.67 1.48
CA ALA A 139 7.96 -30.37 1.24
C ALA A 139 8.32 -31.26 2.46
N THR A 140 8.34 -32.57 2.27
CA THR A 140 8.55 -33.57 3.33
C THR A 140 10.01 -33.73 3.74
N GLU A 141 10.97 -33.34 2.89
CA GLU A 141 12.41 -33.51 3.15
C GLU A 141 13.09 -32.19 3.51
N PRO A 142 13.89 -32.13 4.62
CA PRO A 142 14.54 -30.89 5.06
C PRO A 142 15.47 -30.26 4.02
N GLU A 143 16.20 -31.07 3.25
CA GLU A 143 17.14 -30.60 2.22
C GLU A 143 16.43 -29.97 1.02
N LYS A 144 15.22 -30.40 0.70
CA LYS A 144 14.39 -29.79 -0.37
C LYS A 144 13.76 -28.46 0.02
N LYS A 145 13.76 -28.11 1.31
CA LYS A 145 13.22 -26.82 1.78
C LYS A 145 14.07 -25.63 1.34
N LEU A 146 15.38 -25.81 1.15
CA LEU A 146 16.31 -24.73 0.77
C LEU A 146 16.23 -24.30 -0.71
N SER A 147 15.64 -25.14 -1.58
CA SER A 147 15.45 -24.85 -3.02
C SER A 147 14.06 -25.28 -3.51
N SER A 148 13.04 -24.99 -2.72
CA SER A 148 11.68 -25.48 -3.00
C SER A 148 11.08 -24.83 -4.24
N LYS A 149 10.41 -25.65 -5.04
CA LYS A 149 9.57 -25.21 -6.13
C LYS A 149 8.26 -24.66 -5.59
N ILE A 150 7.85 -23.50 -6.06
CA ILE A 150 6.54 -22.94 -5.76
C ILE A 150 5.49 -23.69 -6.58
N ASP A 151 4.52 -24.30 -5.92
CA ASP A 151 3.39 -24.95 -6.60
C ASP A 151 2.47 -23.87 -7.21
N THR A 152 2.48 -23.81 -8.54
CA THR A 152 1.68 -22.82 -9.29
C THR A 152 0.17 -23.02 -9.11
N ARG A 153 -0.31 -24.23 -8.75
CA ARG A 153 -1.73 -24.47 -8.47
C ARG A 153 -2.15 -23.76 -7.18
N ILE A 154 -1.29 -23.84 -6.14
CA ILE A 154 -1.52 -23.14 -4.87
C ILE A 154 -1.56 -21.63 -5.11
N TRP A 155 -0.59 -21.09 -5.87
CA TRP A 155 -0.56 -19.65 -6.15
C TRP A 155 -1.78 -19.21 -6.94
N LYS A 156 -2.18 -19.97 -7.97
CA LYS A 156 -3.40 -19.68 -8.72
C LYS A 156 -4.65 -19.62 -7.84
N GLN A 157 -4.86 -20.62 -6.98
CA GLN A 157 -5.99 -20.63 -6.05
C GLN A 157 -6.02 -19.40 -5.15
N LEU A 158 -4.86 -18.96 -4.66
CA LEU A 158 -4.75 -17.76 -3.82
C LEU A 158 -5.09 -16.48 -4.59
N VAL A 159 -4.62 -16.35 -5.82
CA VAL A 159 -4.94 -15.22 -6.70
C VAL A 159 -6.43 -15.18 -7.03
N ASP A 160 -7.01 -16.33 -7.38
CA ASP A 160 -8.45 -16.45 -7.69
C ASP A 160 -9.31 -16.06 -6.45
N ALA A 161 -8.93 -16.53 -5.26
CA ALA A 161 -9.61 -16.19 -4.00
C ALA A 161 -9.51 -14.70 -3.66
N GLU A 162 -8.35 -14.08 -3.85
CA GLU A 162 -8.14 -12.65 -3.61
C GLU A 162 -9.01 -11.82 -4.56
N LYS A 163 -9.11 -12.20 -5.83
CA LYS A 163 -10.00 -11.54 -6.81
C LYS A 163 -11.47 -11.63 -6.44
N GLN A 164 -11.92 -12.80 -5.99
CA GLN A 164 -13.30 -12.99 -5.54
C GLN A 164 -13.65 -12.13 -4.33
N SER A 165 -12.67 -11.84 -3.46
CA SER A 165 -12.87 -10.98 -2.29
C SER A 165 -13.06 -9.50 -2.63
N LEU A 166 -12.52 -9.05 -3.77
CA LEU A 166 -12.65 -7.67 -4.26
C LEU A 166 -13.99 -7.40 -4.97
N ASN A 167 -14.69 -8.46 -5.39
CA ASN A 167 -15.95 -8.37 -6.12
C ASN A 167 -17.19 -8.52 -5.19
N LYS A 168 -16.98 -8.58 -3.88
CA LYS A 168 -18.01 -8.58 -2.83
C LYS A 168 -18.11 -7.23 -2.17
#